data_96d1f0ee1ebf3eeb734e7c76807b54de
#
_entry.id   96d1f0ee1ebf3eeb734e7c76807b54de
#
_cell.length_a   1.000
_cell.length_b   1.000
_cell.length_c   1.000
_cell.angle_alpha   90.00
_cell.angle_beta   90.00
_cell.angle_gamma   90.00
#
_symmetry.space_group_name_H-M   'P 1'
#
loop_
_entity.id
_entity.type
_entity.pdbx_description
1 polymer ?
#
loop_
_entity_poly.entity_id
_entity_poly.type
_entity_poly.pdbx_seq_one_letter_code
_entity_poly.pdbx_strand_id
1 'polypeptide(L)'
;MPITIGPAPEPLPSDLVEKLERVSFPTLGHYLEEGFADPAIVRVAGTRRVVGRAVTVRTTATDSTMLHHAAGLVEPGDVVVIDTGGDVRHAPLGEVVASALVFRGAAGAVVDGSATDIDEIAGLGLPVYARGLSMLTTKLHDIDAGGLNVPVVVGGVVVNPGDVVLADANGVLFASVPVLAALIDTALADDAEEPELVEELRAGGRLGDLTGATASVHALTR
;
A
#
# COMPACT_ATOMS: atom_id res chain seq x y z
N MET A 1 -15.25 6.91 -19.11
CA MET A 1 -15.71 5.50 -19.16
C MET A 1 -16.91 5.41 -18.24
N PRO A 2 -17.99 4.73 -18.60
CA PRO A 2 -19.17 4.63 -17.75
C PRO A 2 -18.84 3.99 -16.40
N ILE A 3 -19.72 4.18 -15.41
CA ILE A 3 -19.60 3.54 -14.09
C ILE A 3 -19.53 2.02 -14.24
N THR A 4 -18.56 1.41 -13.57
CA THR A 4 -18.37 -0.05 -13.57
C THR A 4 -18.19 -0.51 -12.13
N ILE A 5 -19.01 -1.47 -11.70
CA ILE A 5 -18.89 -2.09 -10.37
C ILE A 5 -18.62 -3.57 -10.56
N GLY A 6 -17.46 -4.01 -10.16
CA GLY A 6 -17.08 -5.42 -10.10
C GLY A 6 -17.58 -6.11 -8.83
N PRO A 7 -17.45 -7.43 -8.75
CA PRO A 7 -17.78 -8.18 -7.55
C PRO A 7 -16.86 -7.77 -6.38
N ALA A 8 -17.36 -7.89 -5.15
CA ALA A 8 -16.52 -7.76 -3.96
C ALA A 8 -15.42 -8.84 -4.00
N PRO A 9 -14.15 -8.48 -3.70
CA PRO A 9 -13.07 -9.44 -3.68
C PRO A 9 -13.21 -10.40 -2.48
N GLU A 10 -12.65 -11.61 -2.62
CA GLU A 10 -12.62 -12.59 -1.52
C GLU A 10 -11.71 -12.10 -0.37
N PRO A 11 -12.01 -12.48 0.86
CA PRO A 11 -11.13 -12.19 2.00
C PRO A 11 -9.73 -12.78 1.82
N LEU A 12 -8.70 -12.12 2.38
CA LEU A 12 -7.35 -12.68 2.41
C LEU A 12 -7.30 -13.91 3.34
N PRO A 13 -6.46 -14.93 3.01
CA PRO A 13 -6.21 -16.04 3.91
C PRO A 13 -5.60 -15.54 5.24
N SER A 14 -6.20 -15.92 6.36
CA SER A 14 -5.80 -15.42 7.69
C SER A 14 -4.37 -15.81 8.07
N ASP A 15 -3.92 -17.00 7.70
CA ASP A 15 -2.56 -17.47 7.92
C ASP A 15 -1.52 -16.67 7.14
N LEU A 16 -1.87 -16.21 5.93
CA LEU A 16 -1.02 -15.31 5.17
C LEU A 16 -0.95 -13.93 5.82
N VAL A 17 -2.09 -13.38 6.26
CA VAL A 17 -2.14 -12.07 6.95
C VAL A 17 -1.26 -12.09 8.20
N GLU A 18 -1.36 -13.13 9.06
CA GLU A 18 -0.54 -13.28 10.26
C GLU A 18 0.97 -13.31 9.95
N LYS A 19 1.37 -13.93 8.85
CA LYS A 19 2.76 -13.96 8.39
C LYS A 19 3.21 -12.59 7.89
N LEU A 20 2.37 -11.92 7.08
CA LEU A 20 2.64 -10.59 6.53
C LEU A 20 2.72 -9.52 7.61
N GLU A 21 1.99 -9.65 8.71
CA GLU A 21 2.10 -8.76 9.87
C GLU A 21 3.44 -8.88 10.60
N ARG A 22 4.19 -9.97 10.41
CA ARG A 22 5.46 -10.24 11.08
C ARG A 22 6.67 -9.92 10.23
N VAL A 23 6.61 -10.17 8.92
CA VAL A 23 7.74 -9.99 8.01
C VAL A 23 8.12 -8.52 7.88
N SER A 24 9.40 -8.21 7.76
CA SER A 24 9.89 -6.89 7.33
C SER A 24 9.53 -6.70 5.84
N PHE A 25 8.83 -5.60 5.49
CA PHE A 25 8.44 -5.39 4.08
C PHE A 25 9.64 -5.20 3.14
N PRO A 26 10.73 -4.50 3.54
CA PRO A 26 11.94 -4.45 2.74
C PRO A 26 12.53 -5.81 2.38
N THR A 27 12.40 -6.82 3.24
CA THR A 27 12.89 -8.19 2.95
C THR A 27 12.17 -8.81 1.75
N LEU A 28 10.89 -8.47 1.53
CA LEU A 28 10.17 -8.89 0.32
C LEU A 28 10.81 -8.33 -0.97
N GLY A 29 11.48 -7.16 -0.88
CA GLY A 29 12.23 -6.57 -1.98
C GLY A 29 13.47 -7.36 -2.39
N HIS A 30 13.93 -8.33 -1.60
CA HIS A 30 14.98 -9.29 -2.03
C HIS A 30 14.46 -10.31 -3.04
N TYR A 31 13.15 -10.52 -3.09
CA TYR A 31 12.48 -11.56 -3.89
C TYR A 31 11.59 -11.01 -5.00
N LEU A 32 11.19 -9.74 -4.90
CA LEU A 32 10.27 -9.09 -5.82
C LEU A 32 10.94 -7.87 -6.46
N GLU A 33 10.77 -7.74 -7.78
CA GLU A 33 11.20 -6.57 -8.56
C GLU A 33 9.99 -5.72 -9.03
N GLU A 34 8.77 -6.26 -8.88
CA GLU A 34 7.53 -5.64 -9.34
C GLU A 34 6.53 -5.46 -8.19
N GLY A 35 5.53 -4.61 -8.41
CA GLY A 35 4.47 -4.35 -7.44
C GLY A 35 4.75 -3.20 -6.48
N PHE A 36 5.96 -2.64 -6.49
CA PHE A 36 6.30 -1.46 -5.68
C PHE A 36 5.76 -0.19 -6.34
N ALA A 37 4.94 0.55 -5.59
CA ALA A 37 4.42 1.82 -6.06
C ALA A 37 5.53 2.87 -6.22
N ASP A 38 5.30 3.83 -7.12
CA ASP A 38 6.16 5.00 -7.28
C ASP A 38 6.52 5.60 -5.91
N PRO A 39 7.82 5.80 -5.60
CA PRO A 39 8.27 6.38 -4.33
C PRO A 39 7.70 7.76 -4.00
N ALA A 40 7.09 8.46 -4.97
CA ALA A 40 6.37 9.69 -4.71
C ALA A 40 5.05 9.47 -3.92
N ILE A 41 4.55 8.24 -3.85
CA ILE A 41 3.44 7.89 -2.95
C ILE A 41 4.03 7.61 -1.57
N VAL A 42 3.89 8.57 -0.67
CA VAL A 42 4.47 8.52 0.68
C VAL A 42 3.37 8.49 1.74
N ARG A 43 3.71 8.02 2.92
CA ARG A 43 2.79 8.08 4.06
C ARG A 43 2.58 9.54 4.49
N VAL A 44 1.35 10.02 4.38
CA VAL A 44 0.97 11.40 4.76
C VAL A 44 0.23 11.47 6.10
N ALA A 45 -0.40 10.37 6.55
CA ALA A 45 -1.04 10.29 7.86
C ALA A 45 -0.93 8.88 8.46
N GLY A 46 -1.17 8.77 9.77
CA GLY A 46 -1.08 7.52 10.53
C GLY A 46 0.35 7.02 10.70
N THR A 47 0.56 6.09 11.63
CA THR A 47 1.91 5.55 11.94
C THR A 47 1.99 4.04 11.84
N ARG A 48 0.84 3.35 11.83
CA ARG A 48 0.81 1.89 11.74
C ARG A 48 1.23 1.43 10.35
N ARG A 49 1.86 0.27 10.29
CA ARG A 49 2.03 -0.45 9.03
C ARG A 49 0.67 -1.01 8.59
N VAL A 50 0.54 -1.25 7.31
CA VAL A 50 -0.70 -1.70 6.69
C VAL A 50 -0.49 -3.07 6.07
N VAL A 51 -1.35 -4.00 6.41
CA VAL A 51 -1.57 -5.27 5.72
C VAL A 51 -3.07 -5.36 5.47
N GLY A 52 -3.48 -5.49 4.20
CA GLY A 52 -4.90 -5.60 3.92
C GLY A 52 -5.22 -5.94 2.48
N ARG A 53 -6.51 -6.13 2.23
CA ARG A 53 -7.07 -6.48 0.93
C ARG A 53 -7.39 -5.21 0.14
N ALA A 54 -6.98 -5.15 -1.12
CA ALA A 54 -7.28 -4.02 -1.99
C ALA A 54 -8.76 -3.96 -2.37
N VAL A 55 -9.43 -2.88 -1.97
CA VAL A 55 -10.70 -2.41 -2.54
C VAL A 55 -10.36 -1.27 -3.49
N THR A 56 -10.41 -1.54 -4.78
CA THR A 56 -9.97 -0.60 -5.81
C THR A 56 -11.09 0.34 -6.21
N VAL A 57 -10.77 1.63 -6.25
CA VAL A 57 -11.71 2.71 -6.61
C VAL A 57 -11.07 3.58 -7.68
N ARG A 58 -11.76 3.73 -8.81
CA ARG A 58 -11.42 4.72 -9.83
C ARG A 58 -12.35 5.91 -9.70
N THR A 59 -11.79 7.09 -9.52
CA THR A 59 -12.51 8.36 -9.54
C THR A 59 -12.22 9.10 -10.84
N THR A 60 -12.87 10.24 -11.06
CA THR A 60 -12.38 11.24 -12.03
C THR A 60 -11.55 12.29 -11.30
N ALA A 61 -10.88 13.16 -12.05
CA ALA A 61 -10.06 14.23 -11.50
C ALA A 61 -10.83 15.14 -10.51
N THR A 62 -12.12 15.38 -10.74
CA THR A 62 -12.89 16.39 -10.00
C THR A 62 -14.09 15.83 -9.23
N ASP A 63 -14.44 14.56 -9.47
CA ASP A 63 -15.62 13.93 -8.85
C ASP A 63 -15.22 12.72 -8.03
N SER A 64 -15.69 12.65 -6.79
CA SER A 64 -15.46 11.53 -5.84
C SER A 64 -16.72 10.75 -5.50
N THR A 65 -17.78 10.85 -6.31
CA THR A 65 -19.04 10.13 -6.07
C THR A 65 -18.81 8.63 -5.88
N MET A 66 -17.96 8.02 -6.74
CA MET A 66 -17.62 6.60 -6.60
C MET A 66 -16.88 6.27 -5.29
N LEU A 67 -15.98 7.15 -4.84
CA LEU A 67 -15.28 6.96 -3.56
C LEU A 67 -16.23 7.04 -2.37
N HIS A 68 -17.15 7.98 -2.36
CA HIS A 68 -18.18 8.08 -1.31
C HIS A 68 -19.06 6.83 -1.27
N HIS A 69 -19.45 6.30 -2.44
CA HIS A 69 -20.18 5.04 -2.51
C HIS A 69 -19.36 3.86 -1.96
N ALA A 70 -18.10 3.74 -2.41
CA ALA A 70 -17.19 2.68 -1.99
C ALA A 70 -16.92 2.69 -0.48
N ALA A 71 -16.75 3.87 0.14
CA ALA A 71 -16.50 4.01 1.56
C ALA A 71 -17.58 3.37 2.45
N GLY A 72 -18.82 3.30 1.96
CA GLY A 72 -19.92 2.62 2.64
C GLY A 72 -19.89 1.09 2.55
N LEU A 73 -19.10 0.52 1.65
CA LEU A 73 -19.03 -0.91 1.34
C LEU A 73 -17.76 -1.59 1.84
N VAL A 74 -16.83 -0.83 2.38
CA VAL A 74 -15.56 -1.32 2.96
C VAL A 74 -15.85 -2.28 4.12
N GLU A 75 -15.06 -3.33 4.23
CA GLU A 75 -15.09 -4.32 5.30
C GLU A 75 -13.81 -4.22 6.17
N PRO A 76 -13.83 -4.76 7.41
CA PRO A 76 -12.64 -4.75 8.27
C PRO A 76 -11.42 -5.40 7.61
N GLY A 77 -10.29 -4.70 7.65
CA GLY A 77 -9.03 -5.14 7.03
C GLY A 77 -8.86 -4.72 5.56
N ASP A 78 -9.84 -4.06 4.96
CA ASP A 78 -9.70 -3.52 3.60
C ASP A 78 -8.76 -2.31 3.57
N VAL A 79 -8.04 -2.18 2.45
CA VAL A 79 -7.30 -0.97 2.09
C VAL A 79 -7.92 -0.39 0.83
N VAL A 80 -8.38 0.87 0.93
CA VAL A 80 -8.98 1.54 -0.22
C VAL A 80 -7.87 2.10 -1.11
N VAL A 81 -7.82 1.60 -2.35
CA VAL A 81 -6.80 1.95 -3.35
C VAL A 81 -7.45 2.81 -4.42
N ILE A 82 -7.07 4.10 -4.47
CA ILE A 82 -7.76 5.14 -5.22
C ILE A 82 -6.92 5.61 -6.40
N ASP A 83 -7.43 5.37 -7.61
CA ASP A 83 -6.92 5.89 -8.87
C ASP A 83 -7.69 7.16 -9.24
N THR A 84 -6.99 8.29 -9.28
CA THR A 84 -7.55 9.61 -9.62
C THR A 84 -7.41 9.96 -11.10
N GLY A 85 -6.96 9.01 -11.93
CA GLY A 85 -6.67 9.26 -13.35
C GLY A 85 -5.46 10.17 -13.57
N GLY A 86 -4.53 10.22 -12.62
CA GLY A 86 -3.31 11.04 -12.69
C GLY A 86 -3.49 12.48 -12.19
N ASP A 87 -4.65 12.84 -11.64
CA ASP A 87 -4.84 14.18 -11.05
C ASP A 87 -4.19 14.24 -9.67
N VAL A 88 -3.26 15.19 -9.53
CA VAL A 88 -2.58 15.50 -8.27
C VAL A 88 -3.04 16.82 -7.65
N ARG A 89 -4.00 17.52 -8.27
CA ARG A 89 -4.47 18.82 -7.81
C ARG A 89 -5.64 18.74 -6.84
N HIS A 90 -6.54 17.78 -7.08
CA HIS A 90 -7.74 17.64 -6.26
C HIS A 90 -7.55 16.50 -5.26
N ALA A 91 -7.99 16.73 -4.03
CA ALA A 91 -7.96 15.74 -2.96
C ALA A 91 -9.34 15.06 -2.85
N PRO A 92 -9.47 13.79 -3.23
CA PRO A 92 -10.71 13.03 -3.06
C PRO A 92 -10.89 12.50 -1.64
N LEU A 93 -9.82 12.40 -0.85
CA LEU A 93 -9.81 11.84 0.50
C LEU A 93 -9.49 12.94 1.51
N GLY A 94 -10.46 13.24 2.37
CA GLY A 94 -10.37 14.11 3.53
C GLY A 94 -11.00 13.46 4.77
N GLU A 95 -11.18 14.23 5.83
CA GLU A 95 -11.67 13.76 7.15
C GLU A 95 -12.95 12.93 7.07
N VAL A 96 -13.97 13.40 6.32
CA VAL A 96 -15.28 12.73 6.27
C VAL A 96 -15.17 11.35 5.63
N VAL A 97 -14.44 11.22 4.52
CA VAL A 97 -14.21 9.93 3.87
C VAL A 97 -13.36 9.04 4.77
N ALA A 98 -12.28 9.57 5.35
CA ALA A 98 -11.41 8.84 6.27
C ALA A 98 -12.18 8.33 7.51
N SER A 99 -13.08 9.13 8.07
CA SER A 99 -13.95 8.73 9.18
C SER A 99 -14.87 7.57 8.78
N ALA A 100 -15.47 7.63 7.58
CA ALA A 100 -16.30 6.54 7.08
C ALA A 100 -15.48 5.24 6.94
N LEU A 101 -14.25 5.31 6.44
CA LEU A 101 -13.34 4.17 6.33
C LEU A 101 -12.98 3.59 7.69
N VAL A 102 -12.63 4.44 8.66
CA VAL A 102 -12.29 4.00 10.04
C VAL A 102 -13.46 3.32 10.71
N PHE A 103 -14.67 3.89 10.60
CA PHE A 103 -15.88 3.31 11.22
C PHE A 103 -16.30 1.99 10.59
N ARG A 104 -15.82 1.72 9.36
CA ARG A 104 -16.00 0.43 8.68
C ARG A 104 -14.84 -0.54 8.94
N GLY A 105 -13.78 -0.12 9.64
CA GLY A 105 -12.65 -0.98 10.01
C GLY A 105 -11.58 -1.09 8.91
N ALA A 106 -11.49 -0.13 8.00
CA ALA A 106 -10.42 -0.10 7.00
C ALA A 106 -9.03 -0.12 7.65
N ALA A 107 -8.11 -0.86 7.07
CA ALA A 107 -6.72 -0.93 7.49
C ALA A 107 -5.91 0.30 7.06
N GLY A 108 -6.30 0.95 5.96
CA GLY A 108 -5.64 2.13 5.41
C GLY A 108 -6.22 2.59 4.09
N ALA A 109 -5.59 3.61 3.50
CA ALA A 109 -5.92 4.09 2.15
C ALA A 109 -4.65 4.48 1.39
N VAL A 110 -4.65 4.23 0.07
CA VAL A 110 -3.61 4.64 -0.87
C VAL A 110 -4.25 5.45 -1.99
N VAL A 111 -3.76 6.67 -2.21
CA VAL A 111 -4.29 7.61 -3.21
C VAL A 111 -3.20 7.92 -4.23
N ASP A 112 -3.41 7.58 -5.49
CA ASP A 112 -2.55 8.06 -6.59
C ASP A 112 -2.92 9.50 -6.97
N GLY A 113 -2.76 10.39 -6.01
CA GLY A 113 -3.19 11.78 -6.06
C GLY A 113 -2.92 12.49 -4.73
N SER A 114 -3.68 13.53 -4.43
CA SER A 114 -3.57 14.30 -3.19
C SER A 114 -4.60 13.88 -2.15
N ALA A 115 -4.27 14.11 -0.87
CA ALA A 115 -5.19 14.05 0.26
C ALA A 115 -5.33 15.43 0.92
N THR A 116 -6.30 15.58 1.82
CA THR A 116 -6.53 16.81 2.62
C THR A 116 -6.85 16.45 4.08
N ASP A 117 -7.03 17.43 4.93
CA ASP A 117 -7.44 17.27 6.34
C ASP A 117 -6.51 16.31 7.12
N ILE A 118 -5.21 16.45 6.92
CA ILE A 118 -4.22 15.47 7.39
C ILE A 118 -4.11 15.42 8.91
N ASP A 119 -4.29 16.55 9.58
CA ASP A 119 -4.24 16.62 11.05
C ASP A 119 -5.45 15.86 11.65
N GLU A 120 -6.61 16.00 11.06
CA GLU A 120 -7.84 15.30 11.44
C GLU A 120 -7.71 13.79 11.16
N ILE A 121 -7.20 13.41 9.98
CA ILE A 121 -6.96 12.01 9.60
C ILE A 121 -5.93 11.36 10.54
N ALA A 122 -4.88 12.10 10.92
CA ALA A 122 -3.90 11.62 11.89
C ALA A 122 -4.55 11.36 13.26
N GLY A 123 -5.49 12.21 13.68
CA GLY A 123 -6.30 12.01 14.88
C GLY A 123 -7.19 10.76 14.83
N LEU A 124 -7.66 10.37 13.66
CA LEU A 124 -8.40 9.11 13.44
C LEU A 124 -7.50 7.86 13.47
N GLY A 125 -6.19 8.03 13.29
CA GLY A 125 -5.22 6.94 13.26
C GLY A 125 -5.26 6.10 11.97
N LEU A 126 -5.92 6.56 10.91
CA LEU A 126 -5.93 5.88 9.61
C LEU A 126 -4.60 6.10 8.89
N PRO A 127 -3.85 5.05 8.51
CA PRO A 127 -2.71 5.20 7.63
C PRO A 127 -3.17 5.62 6.23
N VAL A 128 -2.65 6.74 5.75
CA VAL A 128 -2.92 7.24 4.39
C VAL A 128 -1.61 7.47 3.66
N TYR A 129 -1.55 6.96 2.43
CA TYR A 129 -0.45 7.14 1.49
C TYR A 129 -0.94 7.93 0.29
N ALA A 130 -0.23 8.97 -0.11
CA ALA A 130 -0.62 9.87 -1.20
C ALA A 130 0.62 10.49 -1.86
N ARG A 131 0.47 11.04 -3.07
CA ARG A 131 1.53 11.82 -3.73
C ARG A 131 1.76 13.19 -3.10
N GLY A 132 0.80 13.68 -2.34
CA GLY A 132 0.90 15.00 -1.70
C GLY A 132 -0.39 15.44 -1.06
N LEU A 133 -0.44 16.74 -0.74
CA LEU A 133 -1.56 17.37 -0.07
C LEU A 133 -2.16 18.48 -0.94
N SER A 134 -3.47 18.69 -0.84
CA SER A 134 -4.15 19.79 -1.52
C SER A 134 -5.34 20.28 -0.70
N MET A 135 -5.50 21.58 -0.61
CA MET A 135 -6.73 22.20 -0.08
C MET A 135 -7.88 22.19 -1.09
N LEU A 136 -7.57 21.92 -2.37
CA LEU A 136 -8.57 21.84 -3.43
C LEU A 136 -9.19 20.43 -3.41
N THR A 137 -10.41 20.32 -2.91
CA THR A 137 -11.13 19.04 -2.83
C THR A 137 -11.88 18.73 -4.13
N THR A 138 -12.16 17.45 -4.35
CA THR A 138 -13.16 17.00 -5.33
C THR A 138 -14.57 17.40 -4.90
N LYS A 139 -15.54 17.18 -5.78
CA LYS A 139 -16.97 17.45 -5.54
C LYS A 139 -17.79 16.20 -5.84
N LEU A 140 -19.08 16.24 -5.56
CA LEU A 140 -20.06 15.26 -6.03
C LEU A 140 -20.81 15.88 -7.19
N HIS A 141 -20.40 15.54 -8.41
CA HIS A 141 -20.96 16.10 -9.65
C HIS A 141 -21.86 15.12 -10.39
N ASP A 142 -22.07 13.90 -9.82
CA ASP A 142 -22.84 12.83 -10.44
C ASP A 142 -22.35 12.50 -11.86
N ILE A 143 -21.02 12.55 -12.08
CA ILE A 143 -20.41 12.21 -13.35
C ILE A 143 -20.59 10.71 -13.62
N ASP A 144 -21.12 10.37 -14.79
CA ASP A 144 -21.26 8.98 -15.24
C ASP A 144 -19.88 8.39 -15.62
N ALA A 145 -18.98 8.34 -14.64
CA ALA A 145 -17.64 7.77 -14.78
C ALA A 145 -17.10 7.31 -13.43
N GLY A 146 -16.35 6.23 -13.43
CA GLY A 146 -15.72 5.70 -12.24
C GLY A 146 -15.72 4.17 -12.21
N GLY A 147 -15.15 3.61 -11.16
CA GLY A 147 -15.16 2.16 -10.97
C GLY A 147 -14.97 1.77 -9.52
N LEU A 148 -15.61 0.69 -9.13
CA LEU A 148 -15.41 0.01 -7.86
C LEU A 148 -15.10 -1.45 -8.12
N ASN A 149 -14.09 -2.00 -7.45
CA ASN A 149 -13.63 -3.37 -7.64
C ASN A 149 -13.33 -3.68 -9.11
N VAL A 150 -12.62 -2.78 -9.77
CA VAL A 150 -12.08 -2.95 -11.11
C VAL A 150 -10.56 -2.74 -11.08
N PRO A 151 -9.79 -3.30 -12.02
CA PRO A 151 -8.36 -3.01 -12.09
C PRO A 151 -8.11 -1.50 -12.20
N VAL A 152 -7.17 -0.99 -11.41
CA VAL A 152 -6.74 0.42 -11.39
C VAL A 152 -5.23 0.51 -11.55
N VAL A 153 -4.72 1.71 -11.82
CA VAL A 153 -3.27 1.96 -11.85
C VAL A 153 -2.94 2.94 -10.73
N VAL A 154 -2.11 2.52 -9.78
CA VAL A 154 -1.69 3.34 -8.64
C VAL A 154 -0.18 3.24 -8.49
N GLY A 155 0.50 4.38 -8.51
CA GLY A 155 1.96 4.42 -8.45
C GLY A 155 2.65 3.67 -9.59
N GLY A 156 2.03 3.62 -10.78
CA GLY A 156 2.56 2.87 -11.93
C GLY A 156 2.29 1.35 -11.88
N VAL A 157 1.69 0.85 -10.81
CA VAL A 157 1.35 -0.57 -10.62
C VAL A 157 -0.11 -0.83 -10.98
N VAL A 158 -0.37 -1.88 -11.75
CA VAL A 158 -1.74 -2.38 -11.96
C VAL A 158 -2.16 -3.14 -10.70
N VAL A 159 -3.20 -2.63 -10.02
CA VAL A 159 -3.76 -3.23 -8.81
C VAL A 159 -5.11 -3.84 -9.13
N ASN A 160 -5.26 -5.12 -8.87
CA ASN A 160 -6.53 -5.81 -9.03
C ASN A 160 -7.31 -5.81 -7.70
N PRO A 161 -8.66 -5.84 -7.75
CA PRO A 161 -9.44 -6.08 -6.56
C PRO A 161 -9.01 -7.38 -5.87
N GLY A 162 -8.77 -7.33 -4.57
CA GLY A 162 -8.31 -8.49 -3.79
C GLY A 162 -6.80 -8.71 -3.74
N ASP A 163 -5.99 -7.92 -4.45
CA ASP A 163 -4.54 -7.92 -4.23
C ASP A 163 -4.24 -7.53 -2.77
N VAL A 164 -3.13 -8.03 -2.26
CA VAL A 164 -2.61 -7.64 -0.95
C VAL A 164 -1.95 -6.28 -1.05
N VAL A 165 -2.26 -5.40 -0.13
CA VAL A 165 -1.60 -4.11 0.05
C VAL A 165 -0.72 -4.17 1.30
N LEU A 166 0.57 -3.94 1.12
CA LEU A 166 1.54 -3.80 2.21
C LEU A 166 2.08 -2.37 2.16
N ALA A 167 2.03 -1.67 3.29
CA ALA A 167 2.58 -0.32 3.32
C ALA A 167 3.12 0.05 4.70
N ASP A 168 4.28 0.71 4.70
CA ASP A 168 4.93 1.23 5.91
C ASP A 168 5.68 2.55 5.63
N ALA A 169 6.68 2.88 6.43
CA ALA A 169 7.47 4.09 6.22
C ALA A 169 8.32 4.07 4.94
N ASN A 170 8.56 2.89 4.36
CA ASN A 170 9.39 2.73 3.16
C ASN A 170 8.60 2.89 1.86
N GLY A 171 7.27 2.72 1.89
CA GLY A 171 6.42 2.84 0.70
C GLY A 171 5.25 1.88 0.69
N VAL A 172 4.79 1.56 -0.52
CA VAL A 172 3.62 0.70 -0.76
C VAL A 172 3.99 -0.40 -1.75
N LEU A 173 3.60 -1.62 -1.43
CA LEU A 173 3.70 -2.80 -2.30
C LEU A 173 2.30 -3.37 -2.54
N PHE A 174 1.99 -3.68 -3.79
CA PHE A 174 0.82 -4.43 -4.21
C PHE A 174 1.24 -5.77 -4.78
N ALA A 175 0.67 -6.85 -4.32
CA ALA A 175 0.98 -8.18 -4.85
C ALA A 175 -0.21 -9.12 -4.73
N SER A 176 -0.33 -10.07 -5.64
CA SER A 176 -1.37 -11.08 -5.54
C SER A 176 -1.09 -12.08 -4.42
N VAL A 177 -2.16 -12.65 -3.85
CA VAL A 177 -2.07 -13.68 -2.81
C VAL A 177 -1.12 -14.83 -3.19
N PRO A 178 -1.19 -15.43 -4.40
CA PRO A 178 -0.28 -16.51 -4.77
C PRO A 178 1.21 -16.12 -4.77
N VAL A 179 1.53 -14.88 -5.18
CA VAL A 179 2.91 -14.39 -5.21
C VAL A 179 3.47 -14.32 -3.80
N LEU A 180 2.74 -13.69 -2.87
CA LEU A 180 3.20 -13.56 -1.49
C LEU A 180 3.21 -14.90 -0.75
N ALA A 181 2.22 -15.75 -0.96
CA ALA A 181 2.18 -17.07 -0.36
C ALA A 181 3.38 -17.96 -0.75
N ALA A 182 3.90 -17.78 -1.97
CA ALA A 182 5.05 -18.56 -2.44
C ALA A 182 6.39 -18.17 -1.79
N LEU A 183 6.53 -16.94 -1.28
CA LEU A 183 7.81 -16.42 -0.79
C LEU A 183 7.84 -16.06 0.70
N ILE A 184 6.67 -15.94 1.35
CA ILE A 184 6.58 -15.40 2.71
C ILE A 184 7.36 -16.20 3.74
N ASP A 185 7.38 -17.52 3.62
CA ASP A 185 8.09 -18.39 4.59
C ASP A 185 9.61 -18.22 4.45
N THR A 186 10.12 -18.03 3.23
CA THR A 186 11.53 -17.74 2.98
C THR A 186 11.89 -16.36 3.52
N ALA A 187 11.09 -15.34 3.24
CA ALA A 187 11.32 -13.98 3.73
C ALA A 187 11.33 -13.91 5.27
N LEU A 188 10.45 -14.64 5.93
CA LEU A 188 10.44 -14.75 7.40
C LEU A 188 11.68 -15.47 7.96
N ALA A 189 12.22 -16.45 7.24
CA ALA A 189 13.46 -17.11 7.65
C ALA A 189 14.66 -16.15 7.57
N ASP A 190 14.75 -15.38 6.48
CA ASP A 190 15.82 -14.37 6.32
C ASP A 190 15.72 -13.27 7.41
N ASP A 191 14.52 -12.76 7.67
CA ASP A 191 14.31 -11.78 8.76
C ASP A 191 14.79 -12.32 10.13
N ALA A 192 14.66 -13.62 10.34
CA ALA A 192 15.09 -14.25 11.60
C ALA A 192 16.62 -14.34 11.74
N GLU A 193 17.37 -14.27 10.63
CA GLU A 193 18.84 -14.32 10.63
C GLU A 193 19.47 -12.92 10.77
N GLU A 194 18.76 -11.85 10.38
CA GLU A 194 19.30 -10.48 10.43
C GLU A 194 19.82 -10.03 11.81
N PRO A 195 19.17 -10.33 12.96
CA PRO A 195 19.66 -9.94 14.26
C PRO A 195 21.05 -10.52 14.60
N GLU A 196 21.35 -11.75 14.19
CA GLU A 196 22.66 -12.37 14.40
C GLU A 196 23.75 -11.64 13.60
N LEU A 197 23.49 -11.34 12.34
CA LEU A 197 24.38 -10.55 11.51
C LEU A 197 24.67 -9.18 12.11
N VAL A 198 23.64 -8.49 12.63
CA VAL A 198 23.81 -7.20 13.31
C VAL A 198 24.67 -7.32 14.57
N GLU A 199 24.54 -8.39 15.35
CA GLU A 199 25.41 -8.62 16.53
C GLU A 199 26.86 -8.89 16.13
N GLU A 200 27.09 -9.65 15.06
CA GLU A 200 28.46 -9.85 14.53
C GLU A 200 29.10 -8.52 14.07
N LEU A 201 28.33 -7.66 13.42
CA LEU A 201 28.79 -6.32 13.04
C LEU A 201 29.12 -5.47 14.28
N ARG A 202 28.28 -5.53 15.32
CA ARG A 202 28.52 -4.83 16.61
C ARG A 202 29.78 -5.33 17.30
N ALA A 203 30.11 -6.62 17.14
CA ALA A 203 31.35 -7.22 17.64
C ALA A 203 32.59 -6.84 16.83
N GLY A 204 32.44 -6.04 15.76
CA GLY A 204 33.55 -5.56 14.92
C GLY A 204 33.75 -6.36 13.62
N GLY A 205 32.83 -7.22 13.27
CA GLY A 205 32.77 -7.92 11.98
C GLY A 205 32.69 -6.93 10.81
N ARG A 206 33.21 -7.33 9.65
CA ARG A 206 33.12 -6.51 8.43
C ARG A 206 31.98 -7.02 7.55
N LEU A 207 31.05 -6.15 7.21
CA LEU A 207 29.86 -6.54 6.42
C LEU A 207 30.22 -7.32 5.15
N GLY A 208 31.20 -6.83 4.38
CA GLY A 208 31.57 -7.49 3.13
C GLY A 208 32.17 -8.90 3.31
N ASP A 209 32.78 -9.18 4.47
CA ASP A 209 33.32 -10.51 4.80
C ASP A 209 32.18 -11.44 5.26
N LEU A 210 31.27 -10.93 6.08
CA LEU A 210 30.12 -11.67 6.60
C LEU A 210 29.12 -12.04 5.49
N THR A 211 28.90 -11.16 4.53
CA THR A 211 27.99 -11.40 3.38
C THR A 211 28.67 -12.06 2.18
N GLY A 212 29.99 -12.25 2.20
CA GLY A 212 30.75 -12.76 1.06
C GLY A 212 31.03 -11.72 -0.05
N ALA A 213 30.56 -10.47 0.09
CA ALA A 213 30.72 -9.43 -0.91
C ALA A 213 32.22 -9.10 -1.17
N THR A 214 33.05 -9.08 -0.11
CA THR A 214 34.53 -8.87 -0.25
C THR A 214 35.16 -9.92 -1.14
N ALA A 215 34.79 -11.19 -0.99
CA ALA A 215 35.29 -12.28 -1.82
C ALA A 215 34.88 -12.11 -3.29
N SER A 216 33.61 -11.71 -3.52
CA SER A 216 33.09 -11.43 -4.87
C SER A 216 33.85 -10.27 -5.55
N VAL A 217 34.09 -9.17 -4.83
CA VAL A 217 34.86 -8.03 -5.34
C VAL A 217 36.28 -8.49 -5.72
N HIS A 218 36.99 -9.24 -4.87
CA HIS A 218 38.31 -9.74 -5.14
C HIS A 218 38.35 -10.70 -6.35
N ALA A 219 37.32 -11.49 -6.57
CA ALA A 219 37.21 -12.36 -7.73
C ALA A 219 37.09 -11.57 -9.06
N LEU A 220 36.36 -10.42 -9.02
CA LEU A 220 36.11 -9.56 -10.19
C LEU A 220 37.31 -8.62 -10.54
N THR A 221 38.25 -8.41 -9.61
CA THR A 221 39.39 -7.49 -9.78
C THR A 221 40.65 -8.20 -10.18
N ARG A 222 40.63 -9.48 -10.56
CA ARG A 222 41.78 -10.27 -11.06
C ARG A 222 41.97 -10.22 -12.56
#